data_76095a523c9358ea653fde2d09dc9ed0
#
_entry.id   76095a523c9358ea653fde2d09dc9ed0
#
_cell.length_a   1.000
_cell.length_b   1.000
_cell.length_c   1.000
_cell.angle_alpha   90.00
_cell.angle_beta   90.00
_cell.angle_gamma   90.00
#
_symmetry.space_group_name_H-M   'P 1'
#
loop_
_entity.id
_entity.type
_entity.pdbx_description
1 polymer ?
#
loop_
_entity_poly.entity_id
_entity_poly.type
_entity_poly.pdbx_seq_one_letter_code
_entity_poly.pdbx_strand_id
1 'polypeptide(L)'
;MSLAPWPLLPAAPLARQAAAAPSRRRLVTAALVSGALALAGCAGPRLEDHAGQRPEFDFRRYFDGTVTAHSLVSDRAGKVLRRFVVLMRCSWVGDTGTLDEAFEYDDGERQRRVWTVRRQADGRYTGTAADVLGEALGASAGPAFRWQYTLMLPVRGSVYEVQFDDWMHRVDERSVINRAVMSKFGVRLGEVTLAFSRP
;
A
#
# COMPACT_ATOMS: atom_id res chain seq x y z
N MET A 1 6.23 -77.99 34.55
CA MET A 1 6.36 -77.52 33.15
C MET A 1 7.38 -76.42 33.15
N SER A 2 8.58 -76.78 32.70
CA SER A 2 9.76 -75.89 32.73
C SER A 2 9.81 -75.11 31.45
N LEU A 3 9.85 -73.78 31.54
CA LEU A 3 10.03 -72.90 30.35
C LEU A 3 11.54 -72.68 30.16
N ALA A 4 12.01 -73.07 28.98
CA ALA A 4 13.39 -72.89 28.57
C ALA A 4 13.70 -71.40 28.23
N PRO A 5 14.89 -70.89 28.55
CA PRO A 5 15.30 -69.50 28.24
C PRO A 5 15.65 -69.34 26.75
N TRP A 6 15.27 -68.21 26.18
CA TRP A 6 15.60 -67.82 24.84
C TRP A 6 17.07 -67.47 24.67
N PRO A 7 17.72 -67.78 23.53
CA PRO A 7 19.11 -67.44 23.30
C PRO A 7 19.27 -65.94 22.95
N LEU A 8 20.21 -65.31 23.65
CA LEU A 8 20.65 -63.93 23.37
C LEU A 8 21.40 -63.88 22.04
N LEU A 9 20.91 -63.09 21.12
CA LEU A 9 21.60 -62.74 19.87
C LEU A 9 22.80 -61.81 20.16
N PRO A 10 23.96 -61.98 19.52
CA PRO A 10 25.10 -61.10 19.67
C PRO A 10 24.83 -59.74 19.07
N ALA A 11 25.15 -58.65 19.81
CA ALA A 11 25.06 -57.27 19.36
C ALA A 11 26.07 -57.01 18.23
N ALA A 12 25.60 -56.61 17.06
CA ALA A 12 26.46 -56.15 15.97
C ALA A 12 27.14 -54.81 16.32
N PRO A 13 28.41 -54.59 16.02
CA PRO A 13 29.07 -53.32 16.29
C PRO A 13 28.48 -52.21 15.37
N LEU A 14 27.97 -51.14 15.97
CA LEU A 14 27.60 -49.92 15.28
C LEU A 14 28.83 -49.28 14.64
N ALA A 15 28.98 -49.43 13.35
CA ALA A 15 29.97 -48.68 12.56
C ALA A 15 29.62 -47.16 12.65
N ARG A 16 30.44 -46.39 13.37
CA ARG A 16 30.44 -44.96 13.35
C ARG A 16 30.82 -44.49 11.92
N GLN A 17 29.83 -44.10 11.13
CA GLN A 17 30.10 -43.37 9.89
C GLN A 17 30.59 -41.98 10.30
N ALA A 18 31.86 -41.69 10.10
CA ALA A 18 32.42 -40.37 10.22
C ALA A 18 31.79 -39.48 9.15
N ALA A 19 30.94 -38.53 9.56
CA ALA A 19 30.40 -37.51 8.66
C ALA A 19 31.58 -36.66 8.15
N ALA A 20 31.85 -36.74 6.87
CA ALA A 20 32.84 -35.91 6.20
C ALA A 20 32.44 -34.42 6.33
N ALA A 21 33.32 -33.62 6.94
CA ALA A 21 33.10 -32.17 7.07
C ALA A 21 32.90 -31.55 5.66
N PRO A 22 31.91 -30.71 5.44
CA PRO A 22 31.67 -30.08 4.13
C PRO A 22 32.87 -29.20 3.79
N SER A 23 33.37 -29.35 2.55
CA SER A 23 34.51 -28.58 2.08
C SER A 23 34.18 -27.06 2.10
N ARG A 24 35.15 -26.20 2.41
CA ARG A 24 34.99 -24.73 2.44
C ARG A 24 34.34 -24.18 1.16
N ARG A 25 34.59 -24.79 0.00
CA ARG A 25 33.94 -24.44 -1.28
C ARG A 25 32.42 -24.66 -1.24
N ARG A 26 31.92 -25.75 -0.64
CA ARG A 26 30.47 -26.03 -0.55
C ARG A 26 29.77 -25.07 0.42
N LEU A 27 30.42 -24.64 1.48
CA LEU A 27 29.89 -23.66 2.43
C LEU A 27 29.79 -22.26 1.79
N VAL A 28 30.79 -21.86 1.01
CA VAL A 28 30.79 -20.56 0.29
C VAL A 28 29.69 -20.54 -0.78
N THR A 29 29.51 -21.63 -1.55
CA THR A 29 28.45 -21.71 -2.57
C THR A 29 27.06 -21.71 -1.94
N ALA A 30 26.85 -22.39 -0.81
CA ALA A 30 25.57 -22.39 -0.10
C ALA A 30 25.24 -20.99 0.48
N ALA A 31 26.24 -20.27 1.00
CA ALA A 31 26.06 -18.90 1.51
C ALA A 31 25.72 -17.89 0.40
N LEU A 32 26.33 -18.02 -0.78
CA LEU A 32 26.03 -17.16 -1.95
C LEU A 32 24.63 -17.41 -2.52
N VAL A 33 24.17 -18.67 -2.57
CA VAL A 33 22.82 -19.01 -3.04
C VAL A 33 21.75 -18.54 -2.03
N SER A 34 22.02 -18.68 -0.72
CA SER A 34 21.10 -18.16 0.32
C SER A 34 21.00 -16.63 0.32
N GLY A 35 22.10 -15.93 0.01
CA GLY A 35 22.12 -14.47 -0.11
C GLY A 35 21.33 -13.96 -1.34
N ALA A 36 21.35 -14.69 -2.45
CA ALA A 36 20.64 -14.32 -3.67
C ALA A 36 19.11 -14.49 -3.53
N LEU A 37 18.63 -15.49 -2.78
CA LEU A 37 17.20 -15.69 -2.52
C LEU A 37 16.60 -14.63 -1.57
N ALA A 38 17.40 -14.02 -0.71
CA ALA A 38 16.93 -12.98 0.21
C ALA A 38 16.64 -11.63 -0.50
N LEU A 39 17.15 -11.40 -1.69
CA LEU A 39 16.89 -10.19 -2.50
C LEU A 39 15.65 -10.29 -3.38
N ALA A 40 15.02 -11.46 -3.52
CA ALA A 40 13.86 -11.65 -4.38
C ALA A 40 12.51 -11.32 -3.71
N GLY A 41 12.48 -10.83 -2.50
CA GLY A 41 11.26 -10.77 -1.71
C GLY A 41 10.88 -9.41 -1.17
N CYS A 42 10.58 -8.39 -1.99
CA CYS A 42 9.75 -7.25 -1.59
C CYS A 42 9.48 -6.31 -2.78
N ALA A 43 9.06 -6.83 -3.91
CA ALA A 43 8.37 -5.99 -4.88
C ALA A 43 7.00 -5.65 -4.27
N GLY A 44 6.75 -4.38 -3.95
CA GLY A 44 5.44 -3.90 -3.52
C GLY A 44 4.37 -4.16 -4.59
N PRO A 45 3.07 -3.94 -4.29
CA PRO A 45 1.99 -4.16 -5.23
C PRO A 45 2.20 -3.30 -6.48
N ARG A 46 1.93 -3.88 -7.64
CA ARG A 46 2.03 -3.21 -8.94
C ARG A 46 0.64 -3.00 -9.51
N LEU A 47 0.45 -1.86 -10.18
CA LEU A 47 -0.85 -1.54 -10.76
C LEU A 47 -1.28 -2.58 -11.81
N GLU A 48 -0.32 -3.09 -12.57
CA GLU A 48 -0.52 -4.11 -13.62
C GLU A 48 -1.07 -5.44 -13.06
N ASP A 49 -0.84 -5.74 -11.78
CA ASP A 49 -1.34 -6.96 -11.13
C ASP A 49 -2.88 -6.99 -11.07
N HIS A 50 -3.53 -5.81 -11.25
CA HIS A 50 -4.98 -5.65 -11.27
C HIS A 50 -5.58 -5.62 -12.68
N ALA A 51 -4.75 -5.70 -13.73
CA ALA A 51 -5.22 -5.64 -15.12
C ALA A 51 -6.22 -6.78 -15.41
N GLY A 52 -7.34 -6.43 -16.09
CA GLY A 52 -8.40 -7.40 -16.44
C GLY A 52 -9.31 -7.81 -15.29
N GLN A 53 -9.06 -7.40 -14.05
CA GLN A 53 -9.96 -7.63 -12.91
C GLN A 53 -11.20 -6.71 -12.99
N ARG A 54 -12.29 -7.13 -12.33
CA ARG A 54 -13.56 -6.37 -12.26
C ARG A 54 -13.94 -6.10 -10.80
N PRO A 55 -14.73 -5.03 -10.54
CA PRO A 55 -15.20 -4.00 -11.47
C PRO A 55 -14.07 -3.05 -11.87
N GLU A 56 -14.07 -2.50 -13.09
CA GLU A 56 -13.11 -1.47 -13.49
C GLU A 56 -13.33 -0.17 -12.72
N PHE A 57 -12.25 0.47 -12.30
CA PHE A 57 -12.31 1.76 -11.62
C PHE A 57 -12.15 2.91 -12.62
N ASP A 58 -13.25 3.48 -13.05
CA ASP A 58 -13.27 4.77 -13.76
C ASP A 58 -13.23 5.90 -12.72
N PHE A 59 -12.05 6.50 -12.56
CA PHE A 59 -11.81 7.58 -11.59
C PHE A 59 -12.72 8.78 -11.85
N ARG A 60 -12.83 9.23 -13.12
CA ARG A 60 -13.69 10.35 -13.49
C ARG A 60 -15.15 10.09 -13.14
N ARG A 61 -15.67 8.92 -13.50
CA ARG A 61 -17.08 8.56 -13.22
C ARG A 61 -17.35 8.45 -11.73
N TYR A 62 -16.37 7.92 -10.96
CA TYR A 62 -16.54 7.78 -9.52
C TYR A 62 -16.50 9.13 -8.81
N PHE A 63 -15.51 9.97 -9.12
CA PHE A 63 -15.38 11.32 -8.58
C PHE A 63 -16.09 12.36 -9.46
N ASP A 64 -17.39 12.15 -9.68
CA ASP A 64 -18.30 13.12 -10.28
C ASP A 64 -19.56 13.21 -9.42
N GLY A 65 -19.89 14.42 -8.94
CA GLY A 65 -20.93 14.66 -7.94
C GLY A 65 -20.41 14.66 -6.50
N THR A 66 -21.24 14.21 -5.56
CA THR A 66 -20.89 14.20 -4.12
C THR A 66 -20.31 12.85 -3.71
N VAL A 67 -19.18 12.90 -2.98
CA VAL A 67 -18.54 11.73 -2.38
C VAL A 67 -18.23 12.07 -0.92
N THR A 68 -18.46 11.13 -0.01
CA THR A 68 -18.06 11.26 1.40
C THR A 68 -16.97 10.23 1.71
N ALA A 69 -15.92 10.64 2.44
CA ALA A 69 -14.91 9.73 2.96
C ALA A 69 -14.86 9.76 4.48
N HIS A 70 -14.85 8.58 5.10
CA HIS A 70 -14.56 8.40 6.51
C HIS A 70 -13.13 7.89 6.65
N SER A 71 -12.34 8.52 7.54
CA SER A 71 -10.88 8.40 7.43
C SER A 71 -10.20 8.25 8.79
N LEU A 72 -9.10 7.49 8.78
CA LEU A 72 -8.20 7.28 9.91
C LEU A 72 -6.78 7.65 9.50
N VAL A 73 -6.06 8.37 10.35
CA VAL A 73 -4.60 8.54 10.26
C VAL A 73 -3.96 7.63 11.29
N SER A 74 -3.02 6.79 10.88
CA SER A 74 -2.27 5.91 11.76
C SER A 74 -0.78 6.14 11.63
N ASP A 75 -0.03 5.95 12.72
CA ASP A 75 1.43 5.92 12.67
C ASP A 75 1.94 4.61 12.06
N ARG A 76 3.26 4.47 11.95
CA ARG A 76 3.90 3.27 11.39
C ARG A 76 3.66 1.98 12.19
N ALA A 77 3.24 2.08 13.45
CA ALA A 77 2.91 0.97 14.32
C ALA A 77 1.42 0.60 14.27
N GLY A 78 0.62 1.34 13.49
CA GLY A 78 -0.82 1.13 13.36
C GLY A 78 -1.66 1.83 14.44
N LYS A 79 -1.05 2.62 15.33
CA LYS A 79 -1.79 3.40 16.32
C LYS A 79 -2.54 4.54 15.62
N VAL A 80 -3.86 4.59 15.79
CA VAL A 80 -4.68 5.69 15.28
C VAL A 80 -4.32 6.98 16.01
N LEU A 81 -3.95 8.00 15.24
CA LEU A 81 -3.56 9.32 15.70
C LEU A 81 -4.70 10.33 15.58
N ARG A 82 -5.53 10.22 14.52
CA ARG A 82 -6.57 11.18 14.19
C ARG A 82 -7.65 10.55 13.31
N ARG A 83 -8.86 11.04 13.38
CA ARG A 83 -10.00 10.67 12.52
C ARG A 83 -10.54 11.92 11.86
N PHE A 84 -11.11 11.77 10.69
CA PHE A 84 -11.76 12.87 9.99
C PHE A 84 -12.77 12.38 8.96
N VAL A 85 -13.69 13.26 8.61
CA VAL A 85 -14.62 13.06 7.49
C VAL A 85 -14.29 14.08 6.41
N VAL A 86 -14.36 13.66 5.16
CA VAL A 86 -14.23 14.55 4.00
C VAL A 86 -15.53 14.56 3.23
N LEU A 87 -16.11 15.73 3.05
CA LEU A 87 -17.17 15.94 2.06
C LEU A 87 -16.55 16.50 0.80
N MET A 88 -16.66 15.75 -0.28
CA MET A 88 -16.12 16.11 -1.59
C MET A 88 -17.25 16.54 -2.50
N ARG A 89 -17.07 17.68 -3.20
CA ARG A 89 -17.90 18.11 -4.33
C ARG A 89 -17.05 18.08 -5.58
N CYS A 90 -17.35 17.13 -6.45
CA CYS A 90 -16.56 16.86 -7.63
C CYS A 90 -17.34 17.22 -8.88
N SER A 91 -16.69 17.84 -9.86
CA SER A 91 -17.28 18.20 -11.14
C SER A 91 -16.27 18.11 -12.27
N TRP A 92 -16.73 17.83 -13.50
CA TRP A 92 -15.87 17.67 -14.65
C TRP A 92 -16.35 18.52 -15.83
N VAL A 93 -15.41 19.19 -16.48
CA VAL A 93 -15.61 19.87 -17.77
C VAL A 93 -14.59 19.29 -18.75
N GLY A 94 -15.09 18.55 -19.74
CA GLY A 94 -14.20 17.80 -20.62
C GLY A 94 -13.35 16.80 -19.83
N ASP A 95 -12.05 16.87 -19.99
CA ASP A 95 -11.07 16.03 -19.28
C ASP A 95 -10.47 16.71 -18.03
N THR A 96 -11.04 17.85 -17.60
CA THR A 96 -10.59 18.57 -16.41
C THR A 96 -11.63 18.43 -15.30
N GLY A 97 -11.22 17.89 -14.16
CA GLY A 97 -12.01 17.73 -12.95
C GLY A 97 -11.60 18.72 -11.85
N THR A 98 -12.58 19.19 -11.10
CA THR A 98 -12.39 19.91 -9.84
C THR A 98 -12.92 19.04 -8.70
N LEU A 99 -12.06 18.68 -7.73
CA LEU A 99 -12.46 17.94 -6.52
C LEU A 99 -12.27 18.87 -5.33
N ASP A 100 -13.37 19.36 -4.80
CA ASP A 100 -13.42 20.30 -3.67
C ASP A 100 -13.68 19.51 -2.39
N GLU A 101 -12.64 19.38 -1.57
CA GLU A 101 -12.60 18.57 -0.34
C GLU A 101 -12.74 19.44 0.89
N ALA A 102 -13.80 19.23 1.66
CA ALA A 102 -14.00 19.85 2.98
C ALA A 102 -13.73 18.80 4.06
N PHE A 103 -12.68 19.01 4.85
CA PHE A 103 -12.26 18.13 5.95
C PHE A 103 -12.84 18.61 7.27
N GLU A 104 -13.34 17.67 8.07
CA GLU A 104 -13.73 17.90 9.46
C GLU A 104 -13.08 16.83 10.34
N TYR A 105 -12.18 17.27 11.21
CA TYR A 105 -11.40 16.40 12.09
C TYR A 105 -12.09 16.19 13.43
N ASP A 106 -11.74 15.10 14.13
CA ASP A 106 -12.31 14.73 15.42
C ASP A 106 -11.97 15.69 16.58
N ASP A 107 -10.99 16.57 16.39
CA ASP A 107 -10.66 17.68 17.30
C ASP A 107 -11.36 19.02 16.94
N GLY A 108 -12.21 19.01 15.91
CA GLY A 108 -12.96 20.19 15.44
C GLY A 108 -12.20 21.06 14.44
N GLU A 109 -10.94 20.73 14.11
CA GLU A 109 -10.22 21.42 13.04
C GLU A 109 -10.94 21.22 11.71
N ARG A 110 -10.93 22.24 10.87
CA ARG A 110 -11.49 22.21 9.52
C ARG A 110 -10.43 22.64 8.52
N GLN A 111 -10.36 21.91 7.42
CA GLN A 111 -9.45 22.20 6.30
C GLN A 111 -10.23 22.11 4.99
N ARG A 112 -9.68 22.72 3.95
CA ARG A 112 -10.20 22.59 2.58
C ARG A 112 -9.03 22.40 1.62
N ARG A 113 -9.19 21.47 0.67
CA ARG A 113 -8.29 21.27 -0.45
C ARG A 113 -9.10 21.22 -1.73
N VAL A 114 -8.61 21.88 -2.76
CA VAL A 114 -9.21 21.80 -4.09
C VAL A 114 -8.17 21.27 -5.06
N TRP A 115 -8.47 20.11 -5.60
CA TRP A 115 -7.69 19.54 -6.68
C TRP A 115 -8.21 20.00 -8.02
N THR A 116 -7.28 20.32 -8.92
CA THR A 116 -7.52 20.35 -10.36
C THR A 116 -6.90 19.10 -10.96
N VAL A 117 -7.73 18.19 -11.46
CA VAL A 117 -7.30 16.91 -12.03
C VAL A 117 -7.50 16.93 -13.53
N ARG A 118 -6.53 16.39 -14.30
CA ARG A 118 -6.62 16.28 -15.75
C ARG A 118 -6.46 14.82 -16.18
N ARG A 119 -7.43 14.32 -16.96
CA ARG A 119 -7.30 13.05 -17.66
C ARG A 119 -6.47 13.28 -18.92
N GLN A 120 -5.43 12.47 -19.10
CA GLN A 120 -4.52 12.50 -20.23
C GLN A 120 -5.05 11.63 -21.38
N ALA A 121 -4.55 11.85 -22.60
CA ALA A 121 -4.94 11.08 -23.80
C ALA A 121 -4.64 9.57 -23.67
N ASP A 122 -3.66 9.20 -22.88
CA ASP A 122 -3.30 7.80 -22.59
C ASP A 122 -4.10 7.17 -21.43
N GLY A 123 -5.11 7.90 -20.91
CA GLY A 123 -5.97 7.44 -19.82
C GLY A 123 -5.40 7.64 -18.41
N ARG A 124 -4.16 8.11 -18.28
CA ARG A 124 -3.58 8.51 -16.99
C ARG A 124 -4.17 9.84 -16.51
N TYR A 125 -3.86 10.19 -15.27
CA TYR A 125 -4.31 11.43 -14.64
C TYR A 125 -3.13 12.20 -14.08
N THR A 126 -3.20 13.53 -14.15
CA THR A 126 -2.35 14.44 -13.37
C THR A 126 -3.23 15.32 -12.49
N GLY A 127 -2.69 15.85 -11.41
CA GLY A 127 -3.44 16.75 -10.54
C GLY A 127 -2.57 17.70 -9.76
N THR A 128 -3.13 18.88 -9.47
CA THR A 128 -2.49 19.90 -8.65
C THR A 128 -3.43 20.36 -7.53
N ALA A 129 -2.87 20.74 -6.38
CA ALA A 129 -3.56 21.42 -5.29
C ALA A 129 -2.59 22.40 -4.64
N ALA A 130 -3.11 23.35 -3.86
CA ALA A 130 -2.30 24.44 -3.28
C ALA A 130 -1.22 23.95 -2.32
N ASP A 131 -1.42 22.80 -1.68
CA ASP A 131 -0.52 22.18 -0.72
C ASP A 131 0.25 20.97 -1.31
N VAL A 132 0.19 20.78 -2.64
CA VAL A 132 0.91 19.72 -3.36
C VAL A 132 2.10 20.31 -4.09
N LEU A 133 3.27 19.72 -3.91
CA LEU A 133 4.49 20.09 -4.60
C LEU A 133 4.51 19.48 -6.02
N GLY A 134 4.50 20.34 -7.04
CA GLY A 134 4.46 19.91 -8.44
C GLY A 134 3.12 19.28 -8.84
N GLU A 135 3.15 18.17 -9.56
CA GLU A 135 1.96 17.45 -10.01
C GLU A 135 1.87 16.08 -9.35
N ALA A 136 0.67 15.70 -8.99
CA ALA A 136 0.33 14.33 -8.65
C ALA A 136 0.14 13.49 -9.93
N LEU A 137 0.47 12.20 -9.86
CA LEU A 137 0.35 11.26 -10.97
C LEU A 137 -0.58 10.10 -10.61
N GLY A 138 -1.49 9.76 -11.50
CA GLY A 138 -2.45 8.69 -11.29
C GLY A 138 -2.70 7.81 -12.50
N ALA A 139 -3.01 6.54 -12.22
CA ALA A 139 -3.39 5.58 -13.25
C ALA A 139 -4.32 4.50 -12.67
N SER A 140 -5.19 3.94 -13.54
CA SER A 140 -6.08 2.83 -13.19
C SER A 140 -5.64 1.53 -13.86
N ALA A 141 -5.87 0.40 -13.16
CA ALA A 141 -5.89 -0.92 -13.77
C ALA A 141 -6.94 -1.79 -13.04
N GLY A 142 -7.89 -2.35 -13.77
CA GLY A 142 -9.01 -3.08 -13.17
C GLY A 142 -9.71 -2.27 -12.07
N PRO A 143 -9.92 -2.84 -10.87
CA PRO A 143 -10.56 -2.14 -9.75
C PRO A 143 -9.63 -1.17 -9.01
N ALA A 144 -8.34 -1.09 -9.35
CA ALA A 144 -7.37 -0.29 -8.66
C ALA A 144 -7.09 1.04 -9.37
N PHE A 145 -6.85 2.09 -8.57
CA PHE A 145 -6.29 3.36 -9.01
C PHE A 145 -5.18 3.75 -8.05
N ARG A 146 -4.01 4.07 -8.56
CA ARG A 146 -2.88 4.55 -7.77
C ARG A 146 -2.70 6.03 -7.99
N TRP A 147 -2.53 6.80 -6.90
CA TRP A 147 -2.30 8.23 -6.91
C TRP A 147 -1.05 8.56 -6.11
N GLN A 148 -0.10 9.25 -6.70
CA GLN A 148 1.18 9.56 -6.06
C GLN A 148 1.46 11.05 -6.09
N TYR A 149 1.82 11.63 -4.96
CA TYR A 149 2.09 13.06 -4.83
C TYR A 149 2.98 13.36 -3.62
N THR A 150 3.52 14.59 -3.57
CA THR A 150 4.22 15.13 -2.40
C THR A 150 3.39 16.24 -1.80
N LEU A 151 3.01 16.10 -0.54
CA LEU A 151 2.25 17.07 0.20
C LEU A 151 3.15 17.93 1.08
N MET A 152 2.93 19.23 1.08
CA MET A 152 3.58 20.20 1.97
C MET A 152 2.78 20.29 3.27
N LEU A 153 3.15 19.49 4.29
CA LEU A 153 2.44 19.42 5.55
C LEU A 153 3.00 20.43 6.57
N PRO A 154 2.19 21.39 7.07
CA PRO A 154 2.56 22.22 8.19
C PRO A 154 2.50 21.41 9.49
N VAL A 155 3.62 21.30 10.20
CA VAL A 155 3.71 20.63 11.50
C VAL A 155 4.50 21.51 12.46
N ARG A 156 3.88 21.99 13.53
CA ARG A 156 4.52 22.80 14.58
C ARG A 156 5.33 23.98 14.05
N GLY A 157 4.79 24.69 13.06
CA GLY A 157 5.43 25.89 12.49
C GLY A 157 6.48 25.63 11.41
N SER A 158 6.76 24.37 11.09
CA SER A 158 7.63 23.97 9.96
C SER A 158 6.82 23.28 8.89
N VAL A 159 7.23 23.39 7.61
CA VAL A 159 6.60 22.69 6.50
C VAL A 159 7.45 21.48 6.11
N TYR A 160 6.83 20.32 6.03
CA TYR A 160 7.48 19.06 5.66
C TYR A 160 6.93 18.56 4.35
N GLU A 161 7.82 18.21 3.44
CA GLU A 161 7.50 17.46 2.23
C GLU A 161 7.32 15.99 2.60
N VAL A 162 6.11 15.46 2.39
CA VAL A 162 5.75 14.07 2.68
C VAL A 162 5.21 13.44 1.41
N GLN A 163 5.82 12.32 0.99
CA GLN A 163 5.36 11.53 -0.15
C GLN A 163 4.15 10.71 0.25
N PHE A 164 3.13 10.73 -0.59
CA PHE A 164 1.93 9.92 -0.50
C PHE A 164 1.86 8.94 -1.67
N ASP A 165 1.57 7.69 -1.36
CA ASP A 165 1.31 6.63 -2.32
C ASP A 165 -0.05 6.02 -1.98
N ASP A 166 -1.07 6.49 -2.68
CA ASP A 166 -2.46 6.16 -2.45
C ASP A 166 -2.87 5.00 -3.35
N TRP A 167 -3.41 3.97 -2.76
CA TRP A 167 -4.00 2.84 -3.44
C TRP A 167 -5.50 2.78 -3.16
N MET A 168 -6.28 3.17 -4.15
CA MET A 168 -7.73 3.12 -4.13
C MET A 168 -8.19 1.82 -4.78
N HIS A 169 -9.09 1.10 -4.11
CA HIS A 169 -9.70 -0.12 -4.65
C HIS A 169 -11.20 0.04 -4.67
N ARG A 170 -11.78 -0.05 -5.86
CA ARG A 170 -13.23 -0.07 -6.03
C ARG A 170 -13.77 -1.41 -5.53
N VAL A 171 -14.63 -1.37 -4.52
CA VAL A 171 -15.28 -2.55 -3.94
C VAL A 171 -16.59 -2.86 -4.67
N ASP A 172 -17.40 -1.83 -4.88
CA ASP A 172 -18.67 -1.89 -5.59
C ASP A 172 -18.95 -0.56 -6.34
N GLU A 173 -20.21 -0.33 -6.78
CA GLU A 173 -20.56 0.90 -7.50
C GLU A 173 -20.50 2.16 -6.64
N ARG A 174 -20.62 2.02 -5.32
CA ARG A 174 -20.73 3.13 -4.37
C ARG A 174 -19.51 3.27 -3.47
N SER A 175 -18.70 2.22 -3.32
CA SER A 175 -17.67 2.11 -2.30
C SER A 175 -16.28 1.96 -2.90
N VAL A 176 -15.35 2.80 -2.42
CA VAL A 176 -13.92 2.70 -2.70
C VAL A 176 -13.15 2.74 -1.38
N ILE A 177 -12.22 1.84 -1.20
CA ILE A 177 -11.30 1.87 -0.05
C ILE A 177 -9.95 2.36 -0.54
N ASN A 178 -9.42 3.36 0.12
CA ASN A 178 -8.09 3.91 -0.12
C ASN A 178 -7.16 3.66 1.07
N ARG A 179 -5.94 3.30 0.76
CA ARG A 179 -4.83 3.25 1.68
C ARG A 179 -3.70 4.11 1.14
N ALA A 180 -3.44 5.22 1.80
CA ALA A 180 -2.39 6.19 1.47
C ALA A 180 -1.19 5.98 2.40
N VAL A 181 -0.06 5.50 1.89
CA VAL A 181 1.17 5.37 2.65
C VAL A 181 1.91 6.70 2.62
N MET A 182 2.21 7.23 3.81
CA MET A 182 3.01 8.42 4.01
C MET A 182 4.48 8.05 4.22
N SER A 183 5.38 8.67 3.48
CA SER A 183 6.82 8.46 3.64
C SER A 183 7.62 9.76 3.50
N LYS A 184 8.83 9.77 4.07
CA LYS A 184 9.82 10.84 3.90
C LYS A 184 11.21 10.22 3.81
N PHE A 185 11.98 10.60 2.80
CA PHE A 185 13.31 10.03 2.56
C PHE A 185 13.32 8.48 2.51
N GLY A 186 12.26 7.88 1.92
CA GLY A 186 12.10 6.43 1.85
C GLY A 186 11.67 5.73 3.15
N VAL A 187 11.52 6.48 4.25
CA VAL A 187 11.06 5.94 5.54
C VAL A 187 9.55 6.12 5.67
N ARG A 188 8.82 5.03 5.91
CA ARG A 188 7.38 5.08 6.19
C ARG A 188 7.12 5.81 7.52
N LEU A 189 6.26 6.82 7.48
CA LEU A 189 5.82 7.60 8.65
C LEU A 189 4.52 7.06 9.25
N GLY A 190 3.62 6.61 8.39
CA GLY A 190 2.29 6.14 8.75
C GLY A 190 1.44 5.92 7.52
N GLU A 191 0.13 5.88 7.72
CA GLU A 191 -0.84 5.76 6.63
C GLU A 191 -2.14 6.48 6.94
N VAL A 192 -2.87 6.83 5.88
CA VAL A 192 -4.26 7.27 5.94
C VAL A 192 -5.12 6.21 5.27
N THR A 193 -6.11 5.72 5.96
CA THR A 193 -7.14 4.85 5.39
C THR A 193 -8.40 5.66 5.18
N LEU A 194 -8.98 5.61 3.97
CA LEU A 194 -10.23 6.31 3.64
C LEU A 194 -11.23 5.31 3.06
N ALA A 195 -12.45 5.37 3.58
CA ALA A 195 -13.60 4.67 3.01
C ALA A 195 -14.48 5.72 2.30
N PHE A 196 -14.36 5.78 0.97
CA PHE A 196 -15.20 6.63 0.15
C PHE A 196 -16.55 5.97 -0.11
N SER A 197 -17.60 6.77 -0.07
CA SER A 197 -18.96 6.35 -0.41
C SER A 197 -19.69 7.41 -1.23
N ARG A 198 -20.52 6.95 -2.17
CA ARG A 198 -21.45 7.79 -2.94
C ARG A 198 -22.89 7.57 -2.45
N PRO A 199 -23.79 8.57 -2.56
CA PRO A 199 -25.20 8.44 -2.26
C PRO A 199 -25.90 7.32 -3.03
#